data_91d07a8490bf42ac963f1311f260c6a7
#
_entry.id   91d07a8490bf42ac963f1311f260c6a7
#
_cell.length_a   1.000
_cell.length_b   1.000
_cell.length_c   1.000
_cell.angle_alpha   90.00
_cell.angle_beta   90.00
_cell.angle_gamma   90.00
#
_symmetry.space_group_name_H-M   'P 1'
#
loop_
_entity.id
_entity.type
_entity.pdbx_description
1 polymer ?
#
loop_
_entity_poly.entity_id
_entity_poly.type
_entity_poly.pdbx_seq_one_letter_code
_entity_poly.pdbx_strand_id
1 'polypeptide(L)'
;MSYSFNGRLFLSLLLSSVFIYYSSANYVLSQEKDEEELDDLAKERLEKEKEQNKRDKQFNEEKLYKFMVGRDVLTLPLFYISLYVKGKLVEGKLRVAIQTKSPAARRSLNPEKMAIKGIIYPLAVRMWEKGRPTSEDIRNFKIDAKAQLKIRYEELVKEVYIESIL
;
A
#
# COMPACT_ATOMS: atom_id res chain seq x y z
N MET A 1 86.07 18.28 -14.37
CA MET A 1 84.69 18.25 -14.97
C MET A 1 83.71 18.18 -13.83
N SER A 2 83.05 19.29 -13.57
CA SER A 2 82.06 19.41 -12.47
C SER A 2 80.63 19.22 -13.06
N TYR A 3 79.98 18.14 -12.69
CA TYR A 3 78.53 17.92 -13.09
C TYR A 3 77.65 18.65 -12.08
N SER A 4 77.15 19.81 -12.50
CA SER A 4 76.06 20.49 -11.80
C SER A 4 74.73 19.71 -11.99
N PHE A 5 74.37 18.97 -10.97
CA PHE A 5 73.07 18.22 -10.97
C PHE A 5 71.90 19.20 -10.76
N ASN A 6 71.09 19.38 -11.79
CA ASN A 6 69.95 20.30 -11.77
C ASN A 6 68.84 19.79 -10.84
N GLY A 7 68.90 20.08 -9.54
CA GLY A 7 67.91 19.72 -8.52
C GLY A 7 66.49 20.22 -8.79
N ARG A 8 66.32 21.21 -9.68
CA ARG A 8 65.01 21.74 -10.05
C ARG A 8 64.21 20.79 -10.92
N LEU A 9 64.82 19.95 -11.76
CA LEU A 9 64.14 18.95 -12.57
C LEU A 9 63.64 17.77 -11.75
N PHE A 10 64.35 17.39 -10.69
CA PHE A 10 63.95 16.29 -9.83
C PHE A 10 62.76 16.66 -8.93
N LEU A 11 62.65 17.91 -8.50
CA LEU A 11 61.57 18.40 -7.67
C LEU A 11 60.25 18.51 -8.46
N SER A 12 60.30 18.87 -9.75
CA SER A 12 59.14 18.96 -10.63
C SER A 12 58.56 17.57 -10.95
N LEU A 13 59.40 16.56 -11.11
CA LEU A 13 58.98 15.17 -11.34
C LEU A 13 58.32 14.54 -10.12
N LEU A 14 58.84 14.83 -8.90
CA LEU A 14 58.21 14.38 -7.67
C LEU A 14 56.84 15.03 -7.41
N LEU A 15 56.70 16.31 -7.66
CA LEU A 15 55.45 17.02 -7.52
C LEU A 15 54.36 16.55 -8.51
N SER A 16 54.74 16.21 -9.74
CA SER A 16 53.80 15.67 -10.73
C SER A 16 53.34 14.27 -10.39
N SER A 17 54.20 13.40 -9.84
CA SER A 17 53.79 12.06 -9.43
C SER A 17 52.85 12.07 -8.21
N VAL A 18 53.02 12.99 -7.25
CA VAL A 18 52.09 13.15 -6.13
C VAL A 18 50.75 13.64 -6.57
N PHE A 19 50.70 14.56 -7.56
CA PHE A 19 49.43 15.09 -8.08
C PHE A 19 48.65 14.02 -8.84
N ILE A 20 49.29 13.12 -9.56
CA ILE A 20 48.66 11.99 -10.25
C ILE A 20 48.09 10.99 -9.23
N TYR A 21 48.82 10.72 -8.14
CA TYR A 21 48.34 9.83 -7.07
C TYR A 21 47.11 10.39 -6.33
N TYR A 22 47.10 11.69 -6.03
CA TYR A 22 45.95 12.33 -5.40
C TYR A 22 44.72 12.42 -6.31
N SER A 23 44.93 12.61 -7.60
CA SER A 23 43.85 12.64 -8.58
C SER A 23 43.21 11.26 -8.78
N SER A 24 44.03 10.19 -8.85
CA SER A 24 43.50 8.82 -9.00
C SER A 24 42.79 8.32 -7.73
N ALA A 25 43.29 8.66 -6.54
CA ALA A 25 42.64 8.29 -5.28
C ALA A 25 41.25 8.96 -5.13
N ASN A 26 41.12 10.22 -5.49
CA ASN A 26 39.81 10.91 -5.45
C ASN A 26 38.83 10.39 -6.50
N TYR A 27 39.33 9.93 -7.65
CA TYR A 27 38.49 9.34 -8.69
C TYR A 27 37.92 7.98 -8.28
N VAL A 28 38.72 7.14 -7.62
CA VAL A 28 38.26 5.85 -7.08
C VAL A 28 37.23 6.04 -5.96
N LEU A 29 37.49 6.99 -5.03
CA LEU A 29 36.55 7.31 -3.94
C LEU A 29 35.22 7.91 -4.44
N SER A 30 35.19 8.61 -5.57
CA SER A 30 33.94 9.10 -6.16
C SER A 30 33.16 7.96 -6.85
N GLN A 31 33.84 7.02 -7.50
CA GLN A 31 33.18 5.86 -8.11
C GLN A 31 32.56 4.91 -7.05
N GLU A 32 33.26 4.65 -5.95
CA GLU A 32 32.68 3.84 -4.85
C GLU A 32 31.44 4.48 -4.24
N LYS A 33 31.40 5.81 -4.08
CA LYS A 33 30.21 6.52 -3.60
C LYS A 33 29.04 6.46 -4.58
N ASP A 34 29.34 6.59 -5.86
CA ASP A 34 28.32 6.52 -6.92
C ASP A 34 27.74 5.09 -7.04
N GLU A 35 28.55 4.05 -6.81
CA GLU A 35 28.11 2.66 -6.77
C GLU A 35 27.25 2.34 -5.54
N GLU A 36 27.60 2.83 -4.34
CA GLU A 36 26.79 2.67 -3.12
C GLU A 36 25.43 3.40 -3.26
N GLU A 37 25.41 4.61 -3.81
CA GLU A 37 24.18 5.37 -4.00
C GLU A 37 23.27 4.71 -5.06
N LEU A 38 23.84 4.13 -6.10
CA LEU A 38 23.11 3.34 -7.11
C LEU A 38 22.52 2.05 -6.53
N ASP A 39 23.24 1.38 -5.63
CA ASP A 39 22.80 0.14 -4.99
C ASP A 39 21.65 0.41 -3.99
N ASP A 40 21.73 1.52 -3.26
CA ASP A 40 20.67 1.95 -2.35
C ASP A 40 19.39 2.40 -3.10
N LEU A 41 19.53 3.11 -4.21
CA LEU A 41 18.41 3.46 -5.09
C LEU A 41 17.78 2.21 -5.74
N ALA A 42 18.60 1.22 -6.09
CA ALA A 42 18.11 -0.04 -6.63
C ALA A 42 17.34 -0.84 -5.57
N LYS A 43 17.81 -0.88 -4.32
CA LYS A 43 17.12 -1.50 -3.18
C LYS A 43 15.79 -0.82 -2.89
N GLU A 44 15.76 0.51 -2.86
CA GLU A 44 14.54 1.29 -2.63
C GLU A 44 13.48 1.05 -3.73
N ARG A 45 13.92 0.94 -5.00
CA ARG A 45 13.03 0.59 -6.12
C ARG A 45 12.45 -0.82 -5.98
N LEU A 46 13.29 -1.79 -5.61
CA LEU A 46 12.87 -3.18 -5.38
C LEU A 46 11.89 -3.30 -4.22
N GLU A 47 12.05 -2.54 -3.15
CA GLU A 47 11.10 -2.52 -2.05
C GLU A 47 9.77 -1.89 -2.45
N LYS A 48 9.80 -0.75 -3.16
CA LYS A 48 8.60 -0.12 -3.72
C LYS A 48 7.85 -1.05 -4.68
N GLU A 49 8.57 -1.77 -5.53
CA GLU A 49 7.98 -2.74 -6.46
C GLU A 49 7.37 -3.94 -5.72
N LYS A 50 8.02 -4.45 -4.68
CA LYS A 50 7.47 -5.51 -3.82
C LYS A 50 6.21 -5.06 -3.09
N GLU A 51 6.18 -3.83 -2.56
CA GLU A 51 4.99 -3.28 -1.94
C GLU A 51 3.86 -3.05 -2.95
N GLN A 52 4.18 -2.59 -4.14
CA GLN A 52 3.20 -2.38 -5.22
C GLN A 52 2.63 -3.71 -5.70
N ASN A 53 3.46 -4.72 -5.91
CA ASN A 53 3.03 -6.09 -6.24
C ASN A 53 2.18 -6.71 -5.14
N LYS A 54 2.48 -6.43 -3.86
CA LYS A 54 1.67 -6.90 -2.73
C LYS A 54 0.30 -6.24 -2.69
N ARG A 55 0.22 -4.92 -3.00
CA ARG A 55 -1.05 -4.18 -3.13
C ARG A 55 -1.87 -4.67 -4.32
N ASP A 56 -1.21 -4.87 -5.46
CA ASP A 56 -1.86 -5.36 -6.68
C ASP A 56 -2.36 -6.80 -6.52
N LYS A 57 -1.64 -7.63 -5.78
CA LYS A 57 -2.07 -9.00 -5.46
C LYS A 57 -3.31 -8.99 -4.55
N GLN A 58 -3.34 -8.15 -3.51
CA GLN A 58 -4.53 -7.98 -2.67
C GLN A 58 -5.72 -7.41 -3.49
N PHE A 59 -5.47 -6.43 -4.36
CA PHE A 59 -6.49 -5.84 -5.22
C PHE A 59 -7.00 -6.83 -6.27
N ASN A 60 -6.15 -7.71 -6.80
CA ASN A 60 -6.52 -8.76 -7.74
C ASN A 60 -7.26 -9.91 -7.06
N GLU A 61 -6.93 -10.27 -5.82
CA GLU A 61 -7.72 -11.22 -5.03
C GLU A 61 -9.13 -10.69 -4.76
N GLU A 62 -9.29 -9.40 -4.50
CA GLU A 62 -10.59 -8.75 -4.38
C GLU A 62 -11.34 -8.63 -5.71
N LYS A 63 -10.63 -8.46 -6.84
CA LYS A 63 -11.22 -8.51 -8.20
C LYS A 63 -11.63 -9.93 -8.61
N LEU A 64 -10.81 -10.93 -8.33
CA LEU A 64 -11.13 -12.34 -8.58
C LEU A 64 -12.42 -12.74 -7.84
N TYR A 65 -12.60 -12.22 -6.62
CA TYR A 65 -13.84 -12.38 -5.89
C TYR A 65 -15.06 -11.86 -6.67
N LYS A 66 -14.94 -10.73 -7.34
CA LYS A 66 -16.03 -10.15 -8.14
C LYS A 66 -16.44 -11.03 -9.34
N PHE A 67 -15.51 -11.77 -9.92
CA PHE A 67 -15.78 -12.76 -10.97
C PHE A 67 -16.28 -14.11 -10.42
N MET A 68 -15.98 -14.38 -9.15
CA MET A 68 -16.43 -15.59 -8.44
C MET A 68 -17.75 -15.38 -7.69
N VAL A 69 -18.46 -14.25 -7.90
CA VAL A 69 -19.74 -13.95 -7.24
C VAL A 69 -20.75 -15.05 -7.55
N GLY A 70 -20.78 -16.03 -6.66
CA GLY A 70 -21.69 -17.14 -6.71
C GLY A 70 -23.13 -16.73 -6.34
N ARG A 71 -24.03 -17.68 -6.44
CA ARG A 71 -25.45 -17.50 -6.08
C ARG A 71 -25.66 -17.19 -4.59
N ASP A 72 -24.60 -17.25 -3.78
CA ASP A 72 -24.57 -17.05 -2.32
C ASP A 72 -24.07 -15.67 -1.88
N VAL A 73 -23.83 -14.73 -2.82
CA VAL A 73 -23.35 -13.40 -2.50
C VAL A 73 -24.47 -12.36 -2.59
N LEU A 74 -24.58 -11.56 -1.53
CA LEU A 74 -25.50 -10.43 -1.41
C LEU A 74 -24.74 -9.13 -1.50
N THR A 75 -24.85 -8.41 -2.62
CA THR A 75 -24.30 -7.06 -2.76
C THR A 75 -25.24 -6.04 -2.15
N LEU A 76 -24.69 -5.15 -1.31
CA LEU A 76 -25.42 -4.05 -0.68
C LEU A 76 -25.45 -2.81 -1.59
N PRO A 77 -26.45 -1.91 -1.40
CA PRO A 77 -26.45 -0.61 -2.03
C PRO A 77 -25.18 0.18 -1.68
N LEU A 78 -24.77 1.08 -2.57
CA LEU A 78 -23.64 1.94 -2.37
C LEU A 78 -23.80 2.82 -1.11
N PHE A 79 -22.75 2.88 -0.30
CA PHE A 79 -22.66 3.79 0.84
C PHE A 79 -21.98 5.07 0.39
N TYR A 80 -22.61 6.21 0.67
CA TYR A 80 -22.02 7.53 0.50
C TYR A 80 -21.63 8.04 1.89
N ILE A 81 -20.40 8.45 2.04
CA ILE A 81 -19.84 8.95 3.30
C ILE A 81 -19.35 10.35 3.03
N SER A 82 -19.77 11.30 3.86
CA SER A 82 -19.35 12.70 3.78
C SER A 82 -19.17 13.20 5.21
N LEU A 83 -17.92 13.52 5.57
CA LEU A 83 -17.51 13.88 6.92
C LEU A 83 -16.61 15.11 6.91
N TYR A 84 -16.71 15.92 7.96
CA TYR A 84 -15.72 16.96 8.25
C TYR A 84 -14.67 16.41 9.21
N VAL A 85 -13.44 16.24 8.72
CA VAL A 85 -12.31 15.75 9.50
C VAL A 85 -11.27 16.87 9.59
N LYS A 86 -11.00 17.36 10.80
CA LYS A 86 -10.05 18.46 11.04
C LYS A 86 -10.33 19.69 10.16
N GLY A 87 -11.61 20.04 9.96
CA GLY A 87 -12.04 21.20 9.17
C GLY A 87 -12.00 20.99 7.63
N LYS A 88 -11.70 19.78 7.17
CA LYS A 88 -11.71 19.43 5.74
C LYS A 88 -12.84 18.46 5.45
N LEU A 89 -13.55 18.69 4.34
CA LEU A 89 -14.55 17.74 3.84
C LEU A 89 -13.84 16.50 3.30
N VAL A 90 -14.20 15.34 3.81
CA VAL A 90 -13.75 14.03 3.34
C VAL A 90 -14.96 13.30 2.79
N GLU A 91 -14.91 12.94 1.52
CA GLU A 91 -15.96 12.18 0.86
C GLU A 91 -15.44 10.80 0.48
N GLY A 92 -16.32 9.81 0.60
CA GLY A 92 -15.99 8.44 0.26
C GLY A 92 -17.20 7.67 -0.27
N LYS A 93 -16.93 6.65 -1.05
CA LYS A 93 -17.93 5.69 -1.54
C LYS A 93 -17.45 4.29 -1.22
N LEU A 94 -18.34 3.50 -0.62
CA LEU A 94 -18.05 2.14 -0.23
C LEU A 94 -19.12 1.21 -0.78
N ARG A 95 -18.71 0.12 -1.42
CA ARG A 95 -19.60 -0.98 -1.79
C ARG A 95 -19.18 -2.24 -1.07
N VAL A 96 -20.14 -2.86 -0.40
CA VAL A 96 -19.92 -4.05 0.45
C VAL A 96 -20.72 -5.22 -0.12
N ALA A 97 -20.11 -6.38 -0.13
CA ALA A 97 -20.74 -7.65 -0.44
C ALA A 97 -20.66 -8.59 0.75
N ILE A 98 -21.70 -9.35 0.97
CA ILE A 98 -21.80 -10.34 2.05
C ILE A 98 -21.88 -11.72 1.40
N GLN A 99 -20.89 -12.56 1.70
CA GLN A 99 -20.99 -13.98 1.39
C GLN A 99 -21.87 -14.65 2.44
N THR A 100 -22.86 -15.35 1.97
CA THR A 100 -23.78 -16.13 2.81
C THR A 100 -23.36 -17.61 2.80
N LYS A 101 -23.83 -18.39 3.79
CA LYS A 101 -23.53 -19.81 3.86
C LYS A 101 -24.19 -20.63 2.73
N SER A 102 -25.26 -20.12 2.12
CA SER A 102 -25.97 -20.80 1.04
C SER A 102 -26.79 -19.81 0.19
N PRO A 103 -27.21 -20.19 -1.02
CA PRO A 103 -28.15 -19.39 -1.83
C PRO A 103 -29.52 -19.18 -1.15
N ALA A 104 -29.94 -20.10 -0.28
CA ALA A 104 -31.15 -19.95 0.52
C ALA A 104 -30.97 -18.84 1.55
N ALA A 105 -29.86 -18.83 2.28
CA ALA A 105 -29.49 -17.79 3.22
C ALA A 105 -29.42 -16.39 2.55
N ARG A 106 -28.89 -16.30 1.32
CA ARG A 106 -28.93 -15.07 0.53
C ARG A 106 -30.36 -14.59 0.27
N ARG A 107 -31.28 -15.50 -0.10
CA ARG A 107 -32.69 -15.14 -0.33
C ARG A 107 -33.35 -14.60 0.94
N SER A 108 -33.07 -15.20 2.10
CA SER A 108 -33.57 -14.73 3.39
C SER A 108 -33.02 -13.37 3.78
N LEU A 109 -31.74 -13.06 3.48
CA LEU A 109 -31.13 -11.76 3.76
C LEU A 109 -31.49 -10.66 2.76
N ASN A 110 -31.97 -11.01 1.58
CA ASN A 110 -32.23 -10.03 0.52
C ASN A 110 -33.27 -8.94 0.92
N PRO A 111 -34.39 -9.24 1.59
CA PRO A 111 -35.33 -8.22 2.11
C PRO A 111 -34.71 -7.39 3.24
N GLU A 112 -33.74 -7.92 3.98
CA GLU A 112 -33.08 -7.28 5.12
C GLU A 112 -31.95 -6.29 4.74
N LYS A 113 -31.72 -6.04 3.46
CA LYS A 113 -30.61 -5.18 2.98
C LYS A 113 -30.56 -3.82 3.67
N MET A 114 -31.68 -3.20 3.96
CA MET A 114 -31.72 -1.89 4.61
C MET A 114 -31.36 -1.97 6.08
N ALA A 115 -31.79 -3.02 6.78
CA ALA A 115 -31.39 -3.27 8.16
C ALA A 115 -29.90 -3.60 8.25
N ILE A 116 -29.38 -4.43 7.34
CA ILE A 116 -27.95 -4.73 7.20
C ILE A 116 -27.15 -3.46 6.92
N LYS A 117 -27.64 -2.58 6.02
CA LYS A 117 -27.04 -1.29 5.75
C LYS A 117 -26.95 -0.43 7.02
N GLY A 118 -28.00 -0.44 7.84
CA GLY A 118 -28.03 0.27 9.13
C GLY A 118 -26.96 -0.21 10.12
N ILE A 119 -26.63 -1.50 10.11
CA ILE A 119 -25.56 -2.08 10.92
C ILE A 119 -24.18 -1.67 10.40
N ILE A 120 -23.98 -1.71 9.09
CA ILE A 120 -22.67 -1.49 8.46
C ILE A 120 -22.32 0.00 8.36
N TYR A 121 -23.32 0.88 8.18
CA TYR A 121 -23.08 2.30 7.93
C TYR A 121 -22.28 3.01 9.04
N PRO A 122 -22.56 2.82 10.33
CA PRO A 122 -21.76 3.42 11.41
C PRO A 122 -20.30 2.95 11.39
N LEU A 123 -20.05 1.69 11.03
CA LEU A 123 -18.70 1.15 10.91
C LEU A 123 -17.97 1.76 9.72
N ALA A 124 -18.68 1.96 8.61
CA ALA A 124 -18.13 2.63 7.45
C ALA A 124 -17.79 4.09 7.78
N VAL A 125 -18.65 4.84 8.46
CA VAL A 125 -18.37 6.21 8.94
C VAL A 125 -17.10 6.22 9.79
N ARG A 126 -16.98 5.33 10.78
CA ARG A 126 -15.80 5.22 11.65
C ARG A 126 -14.50 5.02 10.86
N MET A 127 -14.54 4.24 9.79
CA MET A 127 -13.38 3.99 8.93
C MET A 127 -12.85 5.29 8.29
N TRP A 128 -13.68 6.31 8.05
CA TRP A 128 -13.31 7.62 7.49
C TRP A 128 -13.07 8.72 8.54
N GLU A 129 -13.31 8.49 9.82
CA GLU A 129 -13.13 9.51 10.87
C GLU A 129 -11.72 10.10 10.96
N LYS A 130 -10.71 9.34 10.55
CA LYS A 130 -9.31 9.80 10.52
C LYS A 130 -8.89 10.39 9.18
N GLY A 131 -9.78 10.42 8.19
CA GLY A 131 -9.53 10.79 6.81
C GLY A 131 -9.63 9.59 5.87
N ARG A 132 -8.82 9.57 4.80
CA ARG A 132 -8.84 8.46 3.84
C ARG A 132 -8.43 7.14 4.51
N PRO A 133 -9.22 6.06 4.38
CA PRO A 133 -8.95 4.80 5.03
C PRO A 133 -7.62 4.16 4.62
N THR A 134 -6.92 3.62 5.59
CA THR A 134 -5.72 2.81 5.39
C THR A 134 -6.09 1.33 5.17
N SER A 135 -5.12 0.51 4.75
CA SER A 135 -5.32 -0.95 4.63
C SER A 135 -5.69 -1.61 5.96
N GLU A 136 -5.21 -1.05 7.08
CA GLU A 136 -5.54 -1.52 8.41
C GLU A 136 -6.98 -1.16 8.79
N ASP A 137 -7.43 0.06 8.52
CA ASP A 137 -8.81 0.49 8.75
C ASP A 137 -9.80 -0.39 7.96
N ILE A 138 -9.46 -0.71 6.71
CA ILE A 138 -10.23 -1.62 5.85
C ILE A 138 -10.32 -3.02 6.45
N ARG A 139 -9.21 -3.55 6.95
CA ARG A 139 -9.18 -4.87 7.59
C ARG A 139 -10.03 -4.90 8.85
N ASN A 140 -9.88 -3.89 9.72
CA ASN A 140 -10.64 -3.77 10.97
C ASN A 140 -12.14 -3.63 10.67
N PHE A 141 -12.51 -2.81 9.69
CA PHE A 141 -13.89 -2.70 9.22
C PHE A 141 -14.48 -4.06 8.81
N LYS A 142 -13.77 -4.87 8.03
CA LYS A 142 -14.25 -6.22 7.62
C LYS A 142 -14.49 -7.13 8.82
N ILE A 143 -13.60 -7.11 9.80
CA ILE A 143 -13.71 -7.90 11.03
C ILE A 143 -14.93 -7.45 11.84
N ASP A 144 -15.05 -6.14 12.09
CA ASP A 144 -16.14 -5.56 12.88
C ASP A 144 -17.50 -5.77 12.20
N ALA A 145 -17.58 -5.52 10.89
CA ALA A 145 -18.80 -5.73 10.11
C ALA A 145 -19.25 -7.19 10.15
N LYS A 146 -18.33 -8.14 10.00
CA LYS A 146 -18.63 -9.57 10.13
C LYS A 146 -19.13 -9.92 11.53
N ALA A 147 -18.48 -9.41 12.57
CA ALA A 147 -18.86 -9.65 13.96
C ALA A 147 -20.28 -9.12 14.24
N GLN A 148 -20.55 -7.87 13.87
CA GLN A 148 -21.86 -7.24 14.10
C GLN A 148 -22.99 -7.94 13.31
N LEU A 149 -22.71 -8.34 12.08
CA LEU A 149 -23.70 -9.09 11.28
C LEU A 149 -23.96 -10.48 11.85
N LYS A 150 -22.96 -11.14 12.40
CA LYS A 150 -23.13 -12.46 13.05
C LYS A 150 -23.99 -12.41 14.30
N ILE A 151 -23.96 -11.32 15.06
CA ILE A 151 -24.84 -11.15 16.24
C ILE A 151 -26.32 -11.28 15.85
N ARG A 152 -26.71 -10.74 14.67
CA ARG A 152 -28.12 -10.74 14.24
C ARG A 152 -28.46 -11.85 13.25
N TYR A 153 -27.47 -12.28 12.45
CA TYR A 153 -27.64 -13.20 11.32
C TYR A 153 -26.66 -14.38 11.37
N GLU A 154 -26.38 -14.90 12.56
CA GLU A 154 -25.30 -15.84 12.89
C GLU A 154 -25.12 -16.98 11.88
N GLU A 155 -26.24 -17.64 11.56
CA GLU A 155 -26.24 -18.82 10.67
C GLU A 155 -26.21 -18.47 9.17
N LEU A 156 -26.45 -17.22 8.82
CA LEU A 156 -26.64 -16.82 7.42
C LEU A 156 -25.37 -16.20 6.81
N VAL A 157 -24.53 -15.54 7.63
CA VAL A 157 -23.35 -14.78 7.18
C VAL A 157 -22.08 -15.64 7.30
N LYS A 158 -21.36 -15.75 6.20
CA LYS A 158 -20.05 -16.43 6.14
C LYS A 158 -18.90 -15.42 6.20
N GLU A 159 -18.90 -14.42 5.30
CA GLU A 159 -17.82 -13.45 5.17
C GLU A 159 -18.33 -12.09 4.66
N VAL A 160 -17.56 -11.03 4.94
CA VAL A 160 -17.83 -9.67 4.46
C VAL A 160 -16.67 -9.21 3.58
N TYR A 161 -17.00 -8.66 2.41
CA TYR A 161 -16.04 -8.17 1.44
C TYR A 161 -16.32 -6.73 1.06
N ILE A 162 -15.28 -6.01 0.70
CA ILE A 162 -15.38 -4.70 0.08
C ILE A 162 -15.20 -4.87 -1.42
N GLU A 163 -16.23 -4.55 -2.21
CA GLU A 163 -16.17 -4.60 -3.66
C GLU A 163 -15.47 -3.38 -4.26
N SER A 164 -15.67 -2.21 -3.63
CA SER A 164 -15.00 -0.98 -4.05
C SER A 164 -14.96 0.04 -2.92
N ILE A 165 -13.89 0.81 -2.90
CA ILE A 165 -13.67 1.96 -2.02
C ILE A 165 -13.08 3.10 -2.86
N LEU A 166 -13.70 4.29 -2.81
CA LEU A 166 -13.33 5.47 -3.59
C LEU A 166 -13.33 6.70 -2.69
#